data_c893c8fdb117955c48bf98e4281f9131
#
_entry.id   c893c8fdb117955c48bf98e4281f9131
#
_cell.length_a   1.000
_cell.length_b   1.000
_cell.length_c   1.000
_cell.angle_alpha   90.00
_cell.angle_beta   90.00
_cell.angle_gamma   90.00
#
_symmetry.space_group_name_H-M   'P 1'
#
loop_
_entity.id
_entity.type
_entity.pdbx_description
1 polymer ?
#
loop_
_entity_poly.entity_id
_entity_poly.type
_entity_poly.pdbx_seq_one_letter_code
_entity_poly.pdbx_strand_id
1 'polypeptide(L)'
;LAPGADFPDALAASGLAGAYGSPLLLVGSSVTTALTDELDRLGATSVVLVGGEKAISADIADALAADYAVERVAGNDRYETAADVARKIVDLGGVSDAAYFVRGDDFADALAVSPFAYSGMTPVLLVSTGSVPLATSAVIDELGVSTGMIAGGEAAVSADTAADLEALLGSLPVRWSGSDRYETAAAVAQAHVDDALAGYGYVGIATGRNFADALGGGAAAGANGGVLLLTQPDTLSAPTQTAIEDNLIYIEELHVFGGEAAIAQLVYDQLDAVLQ
;
A
#
# COMPACT_ATOMS: atom_id res chain seq x y z
N LEU A 1 -11.06 0.73 7.16
CA LEU A 1 -11.41 1.79 6.22
C LEU A 1 -10.31 2.84 6.17
N ALA A 2 -9.99 3.33 4.97
CA ALA A 2 -9.05 4.42 4.74
C ALA A 2 -9.73 5.58 3.98
N PRO A 3 -9.22 6.83 4.06
CA PRO A 3 -9.82 7.96 3.36
C PRO A 3 -9.68 7.80 1.85
N GLY A 4 -10.79 7.99 1.13
CA GLY A 4 -10.82 7.94 -0.34
C GLY A 4 -10.52 9.28 -1.03
N ALA A 5 -10.50 10.39 -0.27
CA ALA A 5 -10.29 11.73 -0.82
C ALA A 5 -8.82 12.17 -0.78
N ASP A 6 -8.03 11.63 0.14
CA ASP A 6 -6.61 11.96 0.33
C ASP A 6 -5.84 10.70 0.76
N PHE A 7 -4.60 10.56 0.30
CA PHE A 7 -3.84 9.31 0.43
C PHE A 7 -2.98 9.18 1.70
N PRO A 8 -2.53 10.25 2.38
CA PRO A 8 -1.41 10.15 3.32
C PRO A 8 -1.58 9.13 4.44
N ASP A 9 -2.74 9.12 5.09
CA ASP A 9 -3.05 8.16 6.16
C ASP A 9 -3.33 6.75 5.60
N ALA A 10 -3.81 6.66 4.36
CA ALA A 10 -4.14 5.41 3.72
C ALA A 10 -2.92 4.56 3.32
N LEU A 11 -1.75 5.21 3.09
CA LEU A 11 -0.55 4.52 2.61
C LEU A 11 -0.03 3.43 3.57
N ALA A 12 -0.22 3.63 4.88
CA ALA A 12 0.19 2.66 5.89
C ALA A 12 -0.83 1.53 6.14
N ALA A 13 -2.05 1.63 5.58
CA ALA A 13 -3.17 0.77 5.95
C ALA A 13 -3.08 -0.68 5.47
N SER A 14 -2.29 -0.97 4.43
CA SER A 14 -2.24 -2.31 3.81
C SER A 14 -1.71 -3.38 4.76
N GLY A 15 -0.62 -3.10 5.49
CA GLY A 15 -0.08 -4.02 6.49
C GLY A 15 -1.06 -4.30 7.63
N LEU A 16 -1.82 -3.28 8.05
CA LEU A 16 -2.87 -3.44 9.07
C LEU A 16 -4.04 -4.27 8.56
N ALA A 17 -4.46 -4.07 7.30
CA ALA A 17 -5.49 -4.91 6.69
C ALA A 17 -5.05 -6.37 6.65
N GLY A 18 -3.78 -6.64 6.33
CA GLY A 18 -3.18 -7.97 6.38
C GLY A 18 -3.18 -8.57 7.78
N ALA A 19 -2.80 -7.80 8.82
CA ALA A 19 -2.80 -8.26 10.20
C ALA A 19 -4.21 -8.63 10.72
N TYR A 20 -5.25 -7.98 10.19
CA TYR A 20 -6.65 -8.37 10.45
C TYR A 20 -7.17 -9.47 9.50
N GLY A 21 -6.45 -9.83 8.44
CA GLY A 21 -6.95 -10.71 7.37
C GLY A 21 -8.21 -10.14 6.70
N SER A 22 -8.29 -8.81 6.55
CA SER A 22 -9.48 -8.09 6.13
C SER A 22 -9.25 -7.29 4.84
N PRO A 23 -10.29 -6.99 4.06
CA PRO A 23 -10.16 -6.08 2.94
C PRO A 23 -9.86 -4.64 3.39
N LEU A 24 -9.24 -3.87 2.52
CA LEU A 24 -9.06 -2.43 2.66
C LEU A 24 -10.10 -1.72 1.79
N LEU A 25 -11.07 -1.06 2.43
CA LEU A 25 -12.11 -0.30 1.75
C LEU A 25 -11.89 1.20 1.93
N LEU A 26 -12.33 1.99 0.95
CA LEU A 26 -12.24 3.45 1.00
C LEU A 26 -13.56 4.05 1.44
N VAL A 27 -13.47 5.08 2.29
CA VAL A 27 -14.62 5.89 2.68
C VAL A 27 -14.46 7.33 2.17
N GLY A 28 -15.51 7.86 1.59
CA GLY A 28 -15.57 9.25 1.13
C GLY A 28 -15.98 10.22 2.24
N SER A 29 -16.66 11.28 1.87
CA SER A 29 -17.14 12.30 2.83
C SER A 29 -18.37 11.87 3.65
N SER A 30 -18.95 10.71 3.37
CA SER A 30 -20.09 10.14 4.08
C SER A 30 -20.11 8.61 3.93
N VAL A 31 -20.82 7.95 4.84
CA VAL A 31 -21.16 6.53 4.71
C VAL A 31 -22.20 6.39 3.60
N THR A 32 -21.88 5.60 2.58
CA THR A 32 -22.76 5.33 1.44
C THR A 32 -23.40 3.96 1.56
N THR A 33 -24.57 3.76 0.91
CA THR A 33 -25.22 2.45 0.83
C THR A 33 -24.27 1.40 0.23
N ALA A 34 -23.47 1.77 -0.78
CA ALA A 34 -22.50 0.84 -1.36
C ALA A 34 -21.44 0.34 -0.33
N LEU A 35 -21.03 1.22 0.59
CA LEU A 35 -20.09 0.83 1.65
C LEU A 35 -20.78 -0.09 2.67
N THR A 36 -21.98 0.25 3.12
CA THR A 36 -22.73 -0.57 4.08
C THR A 36 -23.11 -1.93 3.50
N ASP A 37 -23.57 -1.98 2.24
CA ASP A 37 -23.89 -3.22 1.53
C ASP A 37 -22.64 -4.13 1.44
N GLU A 38 -21.47 -3.55 1.21
CA GLU A 38 -20.22 -4.33 1.16
C GLU A 38 -19.78 -4.81 2.55
N LEU A 39 -19.90 -3.99 3.59
CA LEU A 39 -19.63 -4.41 4.97
C LEU A 39 -20.58 -5.54 5.41
N ASP A 40 -21.86 -5.46 5.04
CA ASP A 40 -22.85 -6.50 5.31
C ASP A 40 -22.55 -7.78 4.51
N ARG A 41 -22.19 -7.65 3.22
CA ARG A 41 -21.79 -8.80 2.38
C ARG A 41 -20.59 -9.54 2.97
N LEU A 42 -19.64 -8.79 3.55
CA LEU A 42 -18.46 -9.33 4.23
C LEU A 42 -18.78 -9.91 5.61
N GLY A 43 -19.97 -9.66 6.17
CA GLY A 43 -20.32 -10.03 7.53
C GLY A 43 -19.49 -9.30 8.58
N ALA A 44 -19.10 -8.06 8.29
CA ALA A 44 -18.27 -7.26 9.19
C ALA A 44 -19.01 -6.99 10.50
N THR A 45 -18.34 -7.19 11.62
CA THR A 45 -18.82 -6.84 12.97
C THR A 45 -18.07 -5.67 13.58
N SER A 46 -16.92 -5.35 12.99
CA SER A 46 -16.05 -4.26 13.42
C SER A 46 -15.40 -3.57 12.22
N VAL A 47 -15.09 -2.30 12.42
CA VAL A 47 -14.45 -1.45 11.42
C VAL A 47 -13.28 -0.68 12.07
N VAL A 48 -12.10 -0.74 11.47
CA VAL A 48 -10.97 0.08 11.87
C VAL A 48 -10.83 1.25 10.91
N LEU A 49 -10.86 2.48 11.43
CA LEU A 49 -10.67 3.71 10.69
C LEU A 49 -9.19 4.11 10.76
N VAL A 50 -8.50 4.16 9.63
CA VAL A 50 -7.10 4.60 9.55
C VAL A 50 -7.08 6.06 9.14
N GLY A 51 -6.65 6.92 10.06
CA GLY A 51 -6.58 8.37 9.86
C GLY A 51 -7.41 9.18 10.84
N GLY A 52 -6.96 10.42 11.05
CA GLY A 52 -7.57 11.37 11.98
C GLY A 52 -8.95 11.89 11.53
N GLU A 53 -9.62 12.69 12.38
CA GLU A 53 -10.96 13.24 12.08
C GLU A 53 -10.99 14.18 10.87
N LYS A 54 -9.84 14.72 10.47
CA LYS A 54 -9.73 15.51 9.23
C LYS A 54 -9.79 14.64 7.97
N ALA A 55 -9.33 13.39 8.07
CA ALA A 55 -9.34 12.43 6.97
C ALA A 55 -10.65 11.65 6.92
N ILE A 56 -11.12 11.16 8.08
CA ILE A 56 -12.41 10.47 8.26
C ILE A 56 -13.12 11.12 9.44
N SER A 57 -14.16 11.90 9.18
CA SER A 57 -14.83 12.73 10.18
C SER A 57 -15.45 11.93 11.33
N ALA A 58 -15.70 12.59 12.46
CA ALA A 58 -16.43 12.00 13.58
C ALA A 58 -17.84 11.54 13.16
N ASP A 59 -18.54 12.31 12.29
CA ASP A 59 -19.88 11.94 11.80
C ASP A 59 -19.88 10.59 11.07
N ILE A 60 -18.79 10.26 10.32
CA ILE A 60 -18.64 8.95 9.67
C ILE A 60 -18.44 7.86 10.71
N ALA A 61 -17.59 8.10 11.71
CA ALA A 61 -17.35 7.16 12.79
C ALA A 61 -18.65 6.87 13.58
N ASP A 62 -19.39 7.92 13.94
CA ASP A 62 -20.67 7.83 14.66
C ASP A 62 -21.75 7.09 13.84
N ALA A 63 -21.82 7.36 12.52
CA ALA A 63 -22.73 6.66 11.63
C ALA A 63 -22.42 5.16 11.53
N LEU A 64 -21.14 4.78 11.46
CA LEU A 64 -20.73 3.38 11.44
C LEU A 64 -20.91 2.72 12.81
N ALA A 65 -20.74 3.44 13.92
CA ALA A 65 -20.89 2.92 15.26
C ALA A 65 -22.33 2.52 15.63
N ALA A 66 -23.32 2.85 14.79
CA ALA A 66 -24.70 2.40 14.94
C ALA A 66 -24.83 0.87 14.73
N ASP A 67 -24.02 0.31 13.83
CA ASP A 67 -24.14 -1.08 13.39
C ASP A 67 -22.85 -1.91 13.61
N TYR A 68 -21.68 -1.25 13.76
CA TYR A 68 -20.37 -1.90 13.86
C TYR A 68 -19.60 -1.43 15.11
N ALA A 69 -18.74 -2.27 15.64
CA ALA A 69 -17.71 -1.83 16.59
C ALA A 69 -16.64 -1.02 15.83
N VAL A 70 -16.46 0.26 16.19
CA VAL A 70 -15.54 1.17 15.50
C VAL A 70 -14.30 1.43 16.35
N GLU A 71 -13.13 1.18 15.78
CA GLU A 71 -11.83 1.57 16.31
C GLU A 71 -11.19 2.60 15.37
N ARG A 72 -10.43 3.56 15.91
CA ARG A 72 -9.64 4.50 15.10
C ARG A 72 -8.16 4.36 15.42
N VAL A 73 -7.34 4.29 14.36
CA VAL A 73 -5.87 4.33 14.45
C VAL A 73 -5.40 5.58 13.71
N ALA A 74 -4.86 6.56 14.45
CA ALA A 74 -4.49 7.86 13.89
C ALA A 74 -3.56 8.65 14.81
N GLY A 75 -2.59 9.34 14.22
CA GLY A 75 -1.77 10.38 14.86
C GLY A 75 -2.20 11.79 14.45
N ASN A 76 -1.38 12.78 14.81
CA ASN A 76 -1.62 14.19 14.49
C ASN A 76 -1.28 14.53 13.03
N ASP A 77 -0.44 13.71 12.41
CA ASP A 77 -0.04 13.79 11.00
C ASP A 77 0.16 12.38 10.42
N ARG A 78 0.49 12.31 9.13
CA ARG A 78 0.70 11.06 8.39
C ARG A 78 1.80 10.17 8.96
N TYR A 79 2.84 10.78 9.52
CA TYR A 79 3.99 10.05 10.08
C TYR A 79 3.62 9.42 11.42
N GLU A 80 2.90 10.16 12.27
CA GLU A 80 2.34 9.63 13.51
C GLU A 80 1.27 8.56 13.22
N THR A 81 0.39 8.78 12.23
CA THR A 81 -0.60 7.77 11.82
C THR A 81 0.09 6.48 11.37
N ALA A 82 1.15 6.57 10.53
CA ALA A 82 1.91 5.39 10.11
C ALA A 82 2.60 4.68 11.29
N ALA A 83 3.13 5.44 12.26
CA ALA A 83 3.71 4.90 13.49
C ALA A 83 2.66 4.17 14.34
N ASP A 84 1.46 4.73 14.52
CA ASP A 84 0.38 4.10 15.29
C ASP A 84 -0.17 2.85 14.58
N VAL A 85 -0.23 2.87 13.24
CA VAL A 85 -0.55 1.69 12.43
C VAL A 85 0.51 0.60 12.63
N ALA A 86 1.80 0.94 12.63
CA ALA A 86 2.88 -0.01 12.87
C ALA A 86 2.78 -0.67 14.24
N ARG A 87 2.53 0.11 15.31
CA ARG A 87 2.27 -0.43 16.66
C ARG A 87 1.11 -1.43 16.66
N LYS A 88 0.01 -1.03 16.02
CA LYS A 88 -1.18 -1.88 15.93
C LYS A 88 -0.93 -3.17 15.16
N ILE A 89 -0.13 -3.14 14.09
CA ILE A 89 0.28 -4.34 13.35
C ILE A 89 1.05 -5.29 14.28
N VAL A 90 2.01 -4.78 15.03
CA VAL A 90 2.81 -5.59 15.98
C VAL A 90 1.97 -6.14 17.11
N ASP A 91 1.06 -5.35 17.68
CA ASP A 91 0.09 -5.80 18.70
C ASP A 91 -0.79 -6.96 18.22
N LEU A 92 -1.07 -7.03 16.92
CA LEU A 92 -1.82 -8.10 16.27
C LEU A 92 -0.95 -9.31 15.87
N GLY A 93 0.35 -9.27 16.16
CA GLY A 93 1.29 -10.35 15.86
C GLY A 93 1.97 -10.24 14.50
N GLY A 94 1.91 -9.07 13.87
CA GLY A 94 2.66 -8.77 12.64
C GLY A 94 4.15 -8.54 12.91
N VAL A 95 4.88 -8.22 11.83
CA VAL A 95 6.34 -8.06 11.85
C VAL A 95 6.73 -6.82 12.67
N SER A 96 7.70 -6.96 13.58
CA SER A 96 8.23 -5.86 14.39
C SER A 96 9.63 -5.41 13.97
N ASP A 97 10.47 -6.33 13.45
CA ASP A 97 11.89 -6.10 13.16
C ASP A 97 12.18 -5.65 11.71
N ALA A 98 11.14 -5.54 10.88
CA ALA A 98 11.26 -5.07 9.50
C ALA A 98 10.18 -4.03 9.16
N ALA A 99 10.49 -3.09 8.25
CA ALA A 99 9.53 -2.12 7.73
C ALA A 99 9.87 -1.67 6.31
N TYR A 100 8.83 -1.32 5.54
CA TYR A 100 8.97 -0.57 4.30
C TYR A 100 9.06 0.93 4.60
N PHE A 101 9.98 1.62 3.93
CA PHE A 101 10.15 3.06 4.02
C PHE A 101 9.81 3.69 2.68
N VAL A 102 8.82 4.57 2.69
CA VAL A 102 8.32 5.24 1.50
C VAL A 102 8.13 6.73 1.76
N ARG A 103 8.15 7.53 0.70
CA ARG A 103 7.91 8.96 0.81
C ARG A 103 6.45 9.25 1.17
N GLY A 104 6.23 10.08 2.20
CA GLY A 104 4.90 10.37 2.72
C GLY A 104 4.10 11.42 1.94
N ASP A 105 4.70 12.14 0.98
CA ASP A 105 4.04 13.21 0.20
C ASP A 105 3.77 12.83 -1.27
N ASP A 106 4.05 11.57 -1.65
CA ASP A 106 3.60 10.93 -2.90
C ASP A 106 3.13 9.51 -2.58
N PHE A 107 2.27 8.95 -3.40
CA PHE A 107 1.61 7.68 -3.13
C PHE A 107 2.19 6.48 -3.89
N ALA A 108 2.84 6.72 -5.03
CA ALA A 108 3.12 5.66 -5.99
C ALA A 108 4.02 4.55 -5.45
N ASP A 109 5.08 4.91 -4.73
CA ASP A 109 6.04 3.94 -4.19
C ASP A 109 5.42 3.14 -3.03
N ALA A 110 4.53 3.79 -2.22
CA ALA A 110 3.78 3.10 -1.18
C ALA A 110 2.76 2.09 -1.74
N LEU A 111 2.14 2.41 -2.89
CA LEU A 111 1.25 1.47 -3.57
C LEU A 111 2.00 0.23 -4.06
N ALA A 112 3.23 0.40 -4.52
CA ALA A 112 4.06 -0.72 -4.99
C ALA A 112 4.35 -1.76 -3.90
N VAL A 113 4.53 -1.32 -2.64
CA VAL A 113 4.79 -2.23 -1.51
C VAL A 113 3.52 -2.75 -0.85
N SER A 114 2.34 -2.23 -1.19
CA SER A 114 1.08 -2.55 -0.50
C SER A 114 0.71 -4.06 -0.51
N PRO A 115 0.91 -4.84 -1.58
CA PRO A 115 0.66 -6.29 -1.54
C PRO A 115 1.52 -7.01 -0.50
N PHE A 116 2.78 -6.63 -0.43
CA PHE A 116 3.78 -7.29 0.43
C PHE A 116 3.65 -6.85 1.89
N ALA A 117 3.29 -5.59 2.12
CA ALA A 117 2.89 -5.11 3.43
C ALA A 117 1.68 -5.88 3.97
N TYR A 118 0.69 -6.16 3.10
CA TYR A 118 -0.48 -6.96 3.43
C TYR A 118 -0.09 -8.41 3.75
N SER A 119 0.54 -9.11 2.81
CA SER A 119 0.84 -10.54 2.95
C SER A 119 1.82 -10.85 4.08
N GLY A 120 2.80 -9.96 4.29
CA GLY A 120 3.79 -10.07 5.37
C GLY A 120 3.34 -9.48 6.70
N MET A 121 2.19 -8.81 6.78
CA MET A 121 1.79 -8.01 7.95
C MET A 121 2.92 -7.08 8.39
N THR A 122 3.55 -6.42 7.41
CA THR A 122 4.76 -5.61 7.60
C THR A 122 4.40 -4.12 7.64
N PRO A 123 4.89 -3.35 8.62
CA PRO A 123 4.68 -1.92 8.68
C PRO A 123 5.18 -1.17 7.43
N VAL A 124 4.40 -0.18 6.99
CA VAL A 124 4.82 0.85 6.03
C VAL A 124 5.02 2.15 6.80
N LEU A 125 6.26 2.57 6.94
CA LEU A 125 6.66 3.79 7.64
C LEU A 125 6.96 4.89 6.63
N LEU A 126 6.49 6.09 6.94
CA LEU A 126 6.63 7.24 6.05
C LEU A 126 7.87 8.05 6.40
N VAL A 127 8.58 8.50 5.38
CA VAL A 127 9.71 9.45 5.49
C VAL A 127 9.48 10.68 4.63
N SER A 128 10.19 11.76 4.93
CA SER A 128 10.34 12.89 4.01
C SER A 128 11.47 12.60 3.02
N THR A 129 11.48 13.28 1.88
CA THR A 129 12.58 13.13 0.92
C THR A 129 13.96 13.37 1.55
N GLY A 130 14.10 14.38 2.40
CA GLY A 130 15.38 14.81 2.97
C GLY A 130 15.57 14.53 4.46
N SER A 131 14.69 13.77 5.12
CA SER A 131 14.84 13.47 6.57
C SER A 131 13.94 12.32 7.02
N VAL A 132 14.31 11.69 8.13
CA VAL A 132 13.46 10.76 8.88
C VAL A 132 12.69 11.57 9.93
N PRO A 133 11.34 11.65 9.85
CA PRO A 133 10.53 12.36 10.84
C PRO A 133 10.67 11.76 12.25
N LEU A 134 10.45 12.57 13.28
CA LEU A 134 10.59 12.14 14.68
C LEU A 134 9.68 10.97 15.04
N ALA A 135 8.43 10.97 14.53
CA ALA A 135 7.51 9.87 14.78
C ALA A 135 8.01 8.54 14.16
N THR A 136 8.61 8.63 12.97
CA THR A 136 9.20 7.47 12.29
C THR A 136 10.44 6.95 13.03
N SER A 137 11.37 7.84 13.43
CA SER A 137 12.55 7.42 14.19
C SER A 137 12.19 6.83 15.55
N ALA A 138 11.20 7.41 16.24
CA ALA A 138 10.75 6.91 17.54
C ALA A 138 10.13 5.51 17.45
N VAL A 139 9.30 5.22 16.44
CA VAL A 139 8.70 3.91 16.28
C VAL A 139 9.70 2.84 15.81
N ILE A 140 10.73 3.21 15.04
CA ILE A 140 11.86 2.32 14.71
C ILE A 140 12.53 1.82 16.00
N ASP A 141 12.89 2.74 16.90
CA ASP A 141 13.51 2.40 18.18
C ASP A 141 12.55 1.59 19.08
N GLU A 142 11.29 1.99 19.17
CA GLU A 142 10.28 1.36 20.03
C GLU A 142 10.01 -0.10 19.65
N LEU A 143 9.85 -0.37 18.35
CA LEU A 143 9.53 -1.70 17.84
C LEU A 143 10.78 -2.56 17.61
N GLY A 144 11.97 -1.96 17.64
CA GLY A 144 13.23 -2.65 17.36
C GLY A 144 13.41 -2.99 15.88
N VAL A 145 12.91 -2.13 14.98
CA VAL A 145 13.08 -2.33 13.54
C VAL A 145 14.56 -2.32 13.18
N SER A 146 15.06 -3.38 12.58
CA SER A 146 16.46 -3.56 12.21
C SER A 146 16.67 -3.85 10.72
N THR A 147 15.58 -4.17 10.02
CA THR A 147 15.59 -4.42 8.56
C THR A 147 14.74 -3.38 7.84
N GLY A 148 15.33 -2.69 6.89
CA GLY A 148 14.67 -1.64 6.12
C GLY A 148 14.61 -1.95 4.63
N MET A 149 13.46 -1.73 4.01
CA MET A 149 13.25 -1.76 2.57
C MET A 149 12.74 -0.40 2.10
N ILE A 150 13.52 0.30 1.28
CA ILE A 150 13.15 1.59 0.69
C ILE A 150 12.54 1.34 -0.69
N ALA A 151 11.29 1.72 -0.90
CA ALA A 151 10.72 1.82 -2.24
C ALA A 151 10.81 3.26 -2.75
N GLY A 152 11.38 3.40 -3.95
CA GLY A 152 11.59 4.69 -4.60
C GLY A 152 13.06 5.12 -4.71
N GLY A 153 13.34 5.90 -5.75
CA GLY A 153 14.67 6.44 -6.03
C GLY A 153 15.09 7.57 -5.08
N GLU A 154 16.31 8.11 -5.28
CA GLU A 154 16.85 9.19 -4.44
C GLU A 154 16.03 10.50 -4.51
N ALA A 155 15.24 10.70 -5.58
CA ALA A 155 14.27 11.79 -5.67
C ALA A 155 13.07 11.63 -4.71
N ALA A 156 12.77 10.40 -4.30
CA ALA A 156 11.72 10.09 -3.32
C ALA A 156 12.29 10.02 -1.91
N VAL A 157 13.36 9.27 -1.70
CA VAL A 157 14.07 9.12 -0.41
C VAL A 157 15.56 9.37 -0.68
N SER A 158 16.06 10.52 -0.29
CA SER A 158 17.44 10.94 -0.59
C SER A 158 18.50 9.98 -0.02
N ALA A 159 19.72 10.10 -0.51
CA ALA A 159 20.86 9.35 0.02
C ALA A 159 21.11 9.70 1.51
N ASP A 160 20.93 10.98 1.90
CA ASP A 160 21.07 11.41 3.28
C ASP A 160 20.00 10.76 4.19
N THR A 161 18.72 10.73 3.73
CA THR A 161 17.63 10.05 4.46
C THR A 161 17.88 8.54 4.57
N ALA A 162 18.43 7.92 3.53
CA ALA A 162 18.80 6.49 3.58
C ALA A 162 19.95 6.23 4.58
N ALA A 163 20.92 7.15 4.66
CA ALA A 163 22.00 7.07 5.66
C ALA A 163 21.48 7.29 7.11
N ASP A 164 20.52 8.19 7.30
CA ASP A 164 19.84 8.36 8.58
C ASP A 164 19.08 7.08 8.99
N LEU A 165 18.39 6.44 8.03
CA LEU A 165 17.74 5.15 8.27
C LEU A 165 18.76 4.05 8.59
N GLU A 166 19.88 3.96 7.87
CA GLU A 166 20.97 3.01 8.18
C GLU A 166 21.47 3.19 9.62
N ALA A 167 21.64 4.43 10.06
CA ALA A 167 22.08 4.72 11.44
C ALA A 167 21.04 4.29 12.49
N LEU A 168 19.74 4.44 12.21
CA LEU A 168 18.67 4.03 13.10
C LEU A 168 18.48 2.50 13.13
N LEU A 169 18.53 1.85 11.98
CA LEU A 169 18.32 0.40 11.84
C LEU A 169 19.54 -0.42 12.27
N GLY A 170 20.74 0.18 12.25
CA GLY A 170 22.00 -0.54 12.43
C GLY A 170 22.41 -1.40 11.23
N SER A 171 21.70 -1.33 10.12
CA SER A 171 21.94 -2.03 8.87
C SER A 171 21.54 -1.17 7.67
N LEU A 172 22.24 -1.36 6.54
CA LEU A 172 21.93 -0.66 5.29
C LEU A 172 20.55 -1.13 4.76
N PRO A 173 19.58 -0.22 4.58
CA PRO A 173 18.29 -0.60 4.00
C PRO A 173 18.45 -0.98 2.52
N VAL A 174 17.75 -2.02 2.09
CA VAL A 174 17.67 -2.40 0.69
C VAL A 174 16.79 -1.39 -0.05
N ARG A 175 17.21 -0.98 -1.26
CA ARG A 175 16.43 -0.04 -2.08
C ARG A 175 15.96 -0.69 -3.36
N TRP A 176 14.66 -0.55 -3.64
CA TRP A 176 14.03 -0.91 -4.91
C TRP A 176 13.51 0.35 -5.60
N SER A 177 13.95 0.60 -6.82
CA SER A 177 13.58 1.79 -7.56
C SER A 177 13.75 1.61 -9.06
N GLY A 178 13.00 2.40 -9.82
CA GLY A 178 13.14 2.58 -11.26
C GLY A 178 13.26 4.06 -11.61
N SER A 179 13.28 4.36 -12.90
CA SER A 179 13.32 5.72 -13.44
C SER A 179 11.98 6.46 -13.26
N ASP A 180 10.91 5.73 -13.08
CA ASP A 180 9.56 6.22 -12.81
C ASP A 180 8.79 5.26 -11.89
N ARG A 181 7.56 5.63 -11.52
CA ARG A 181 6.67 4.84 -10.64
C ARG A 181 6.30 3.47 -11.21
N TYR A 182 6.26 3.33 -12.51
CA TYR A 182 5.91 2.08 -13.19
C TYR A 182 7.06 1.10 -13.11
N GLU A 183 8.27 1.57 -13.35
CA GLU A 183 9.49 0.78 -13.21
C GLU A 183 9.77 0.47 -11.73
N THR A 184 9.52 1.41 -10.80
CA THR A 184 9.63 1.14 -9.36
C THR A 184 8.66 0.03 -8.95
N ALA A 185 7.40 0.05 -9.39
CA ALA A 185 6.43 -0.99 -9.07
C ALA A 185 6.86 -2.36 -9.61
N ALA A 186 7.38 -2.43 -10.84
CA ALA A 186 7.91 -3.67 -11.42
C ALA A 186 9.14 -4.17 -10.66
N ALA A 187 10.06 -3.27 -10.26
CA ALA A 187 11.25 -3.63 -9.50
C ALA A 187 10.91 -4.16 -8.09
N VAL A 188 9.95 -3.54 -7.41
CA VAL A 188 9.46 -3.99 -6.11
C VAL A 188 8.80 -5.37 -6.23
N ALA A 189 7.95 -5.57 -7.25
CA ALA A 189 7.30 -6.85 -7.52
C ALA A 189 8.34 -7.95 -7.77
N GLN A 190 9.31 -7.71 -8.66
CA GLN A 190 10.34 -8.68 -8.99
C GLN A 190 11.20 -9.06 -7.78
N ALA A 191 11.60 -8.09 -6.95
CA ALA A 191 12.38 -8.35 -5.75
C ALA A 191 11.66 -9.30 -4.77
N HIS A 192 10.34 -9.12 -4.57
CA HIS A 192 9.58 -10.01 -3.70
C HIS A 192 9.35 -11.40 -4.31
N VAL A 193 9.29 -11.50 -5.63
CA VAL A 193 9.22 -12.80 -6.31
C VAL A 193 10.56 -13.53 -6.22
N ASP A 194 11.67 -12.83 -6.38
CA ASP A 194 13.02 -13.39 -6.24
C ASP A 194 13.28 -13.91 -4.81
N ASP A 195 12.72 -13.22 -3.80
CA ASP A 195 12.80 -13.63 -2.39
C ASP A 195 11.74 -14.68 -2.01
N ALA A 196 10.94 -15.16 -2.96
CA ALA A 196 9.85 -16.12 -2.76
C ALA A 196 8.76 -15.66 -1.76
N LEU A 197 8.57 -14.36 -1.61
CA LEU A 197 7.55 -13.75 -0.75
C LEU A 197 6.24 -13.48 -1.49
N ALA A 198 6.26 -13.53 -2.82
CA ALA A 198 5.11 -13.34 -3.69
C ALA A 198 5.26 -14.16 -4.98
N GLY A 199 4.25 -14.12 -5.84
CA GLY A 199 4.30 -14.74 -7.15
C GLY A 199 3.44 -14.02 -8.18
N TYR A 200 3.72 -14.24 -9.45
CA TYR A 200 2.91 -13.71 -10.56
C TYR A 200 1.63 -14.51 -10.82
N GLY A 201 1.26 -15.48 -9.97
CA GLY A 201 -0.01 -16.20 -10.11
C GLY A 201 -1.22 -15.28 -10.09
N TYR A 202 -1.19 -14.26 -9.23
CA TYR A 202 -2.18 -13.18 -9.21
C TYR A 202 -1.50 -11.85 -9.53
N VAL A 203 -1.95 -11.17 -10.58
CA VAL A 203 -1.42 -9.85 -10.99
C VAL A 203 -2.51 -8.81 -10.92
N GLY A 204 -2.32 -7.81 -10.05
CA GLY A 204 -3.14 -6.60 -10.01
C GLY A 204 -2.55 -5.53 -10.93
N ILE A 205 -3.38 -4.86 -11.70
CA ILE A 205 -3.02 -3.68 -12.50
C ILE A 205 -3.86 -2.50 -12.03
N ALA A 206 -3.23 -1.37 -11.73
CA ALA A 206 -3.91 -0.13 -11.36
C ALA A 206 -3.24 1.08 -12.00
N THR A 207 -3.97 2.20 -12.07
CA THR A 207 -3.36 3.44 -12.56
C THR A 207 -2.32 3.97 -11.57
N GLY A 208 -1.15 4.38 -12.08
CA GLY A 208 -0.15 5.10 -11.29
C GLY A 208 -0.44 6.60 -11.13
N ARG A 209 -1.58 7.11 -11.62
CA ARG A 209 -1.94 8.54 -11.56
C ARG A 209 -2.91 8.88 -10.42
N ASN A 210 -3.53 7.89 -9.82
CA ASN A 210 -4.40 8.03 -8.66
C ASN A 210 -4.15 6.85 -7.71
N PHE A 211 -4.40 7.06 -6.42
CA PHE A 211 -4.11 6.08 -5.38
C PHE A 211 -5.30 5.14 -5.07
N ALA A 212 -6.52 5.59 -5.29
CA ALA A 212 -7.72 4.97 -4.74
C ALA A 212 -7.89 3.50 -5.15
N ASP A 213 -7.84 3.21 -6.46
CA ASP A 213 -8.00 1.86 -7.00
C ASP A 213 -6.82 0.96 -6.63
N ALA A 214 -5.61 1.51 -6.62
CA ALA A 214 -4.39 0.78 -6.29
C ALA A 214 -4.28 0.39 -4.81
N LEU A 215 -4.84 1.16 -3.87
CA LEU A 215 -4.88 0.82 -2.45
C LEU A 215 -5.68 -0.45 -2.19
N GLY A 216 -6.93 -0.50 -2.69
CA GLY A 216 -7.76 -1.71 -2.60
C GLY A 216 -7.18 -2.86 -3.40
N GLY A 217 -6.66 -2.56 -4.60
CA GLY A 217 -6.00 -3.53 -5.48
C GLY A 217 -4.74 -4.15 -4.88
N GLY A 218 -3.93 -3.35 -4.17
CA GLY A 218 -2.75 -3.84 -3.47
C GLY A 218 -3.09 -4.79 -2.32
N ALA A 219 -4.10 -4.46 -1.52
CA ALA A 219 -4.59 -5.36 -0.47
C ALA A 219 -5.15 -6.66 -1.06
N ALA A 220 -5.90 -6.59 -2.17
CA ALA A 220 -6.42 -7.75 -2.87
C ALA A 220 -5.29 -8.63 -3.44
N ALA A 221 -4.27 -8.02 -4.08
CA ALA A 221 -3.11 -8.75 -4.57
C ALA A 221 -2.34 -9.43 -3.43
N GLY A 222 -2.12 -8.72 -2.32
CA GLY A 222 -1.45 -9.28 -1.14
C GLY A 222 -2.20 -10.44 -0.50
N ALA A 223 -3.55 -10.37 -0.44
CA ALA A 223 -4.38 -11.45 0.06
C ALA A 223 -4.31 -12.72 -0.79
N ASN A 224 -3.93 -12.60 -2.05
CA ASN A 224 -3.74 -13.69 -3.00
C ASN A 224 -2.27 -14.05 -3.23
N GLY A 225 -1.34 -13.52 -2.43
CA GLY A 225 0.11 -13.76 -2.58
C GLY A 225 0.69 -13.25 -3.91
N GLY A 226 0.03 -12.28 -4.50
CA GLY A 226 0.33 -11.73 -5.82
C GLY A 226 1.08 -10.40 -5.80
N VAL A 227 1.16 -9.78 -6.96
CA VAL A 227 1.84 -8.50 -7.17
C VAL A 227 0.87 -7.41 -7.64
N LEU A 228 1.20 -6.13 -7.38
CA LEU A 228 0.51 -4.98 -7.97
C LEU A 228 1.46 -4.23 -8.90
N LEU A 229 1.11 -4.11 -10.16
CA LEU A 229 1.82 -3.32 -11.15
C LEU A 229 1.04 -2.05 -11.47
N LEU A 230 1.76 -0.96 -11.75
CA LEU A 230 1.15 0.32 -12.08
C LEU A 230 1.26 0.61 -13.57
N THR A 231 0.22 1.21 -14.14
CA THR A 231 0.23 1.63 -15.55
C THR A 231 -0.26 3.05 -15.74
N GLN A 232 -0.05 3.62 -16.94
CA GLN A 232 -0.68 4.88 -17.32
C GLN A 232 -2.17 4.68 -17.61
N PRO A 233 -3.00 5.73 -17.47
CA PRO A 233 -4.44 5.62 -17.70
C PRO A 233 -4.82 5.23 -19.12
N ASP A 234 -4.04 5.65 -20.10
CA ASP A 234 -4.36 5.63 -21.53
C ASP A 234 -3.46 4.72 -22.38
N THR A 235 -2.41 4.15 -21.77
CA THR A 235 -1.52 3.21 -22.45
C THR A 235 -0.85 2.28 -21.43
N LEU A 236 -0.65 1.02 -21.80
CA LEU A 236 0.11 0.08 -20.96
C LEU A 236 1.57 0.54 -20.86
N SER A 237 2.04 0.78 -19.63
CA SER A 237 3.41 1.23 -19.39
C SER A 237 4.41 0.14 -19.78
N ALA A 238 5.49 0.50 -20.45
CA ALA A 238 6.48 -0.46 -20.90
C ALA A 238 7.07 -1.34 -19.77
N PRO A 239 7.41 -0.81 -18.58
CA PRO A 239 7.85 -1.66 -17.48
C PRO A 239 6.81 -2.68 -17.03
N THR A 240 5.54 -2.30 -17.04
CA THR A 240 4.42 -3.19 -16.68
C THR A 240 4.23 -4.27 -17.73
N GLN A 241 4.27 -3.89 -19.01
CA GLN A 241 4.21 -4.85 -20.11
C GLN A 241 5.35 -5.86 -20.03
N THR A 242 6.58 -5.41 -19.84
CA THR A 242 7.75 -6.30 -19.71
C THR A 242 7.60 -7.24 -18.53
N ALA A 243 7.17 -6.74 -17.35
CA ALA A 243 6.97 -7.57 -16.18
C ALA A 243 5.92 -8.67 -16.40
N ILE A 244 4.87 -8.39 -17.18
CA ILE A 244 3.86 -9.40 -17.59
C ILE A 244 4.47 -10.38 -18.56
N GLU A 245 5.13 -9.93 -19.64
CA GLU A 245 5.73 -10.77 -20.68
C GLU A 245 6.76 -11.75 -20.13
N ASP A 246 7.62 -11.29 -19.22
CA ASP A 246 8.66 -12.11 -18.59
C ASP A 246 8.09 -13.20 -17.66
N ASN A 247 6.85 -13.02 -17.17
CA ASN A 247 6.21 -13.90 -16.20
C ASN A 247 4.92 -14.57 -16.70
N LEU A 248 4.62 -14.49 -18.00
CA LEU A 248 3.38 -15.00 -18.61
C LEU A 248 3.01 -16.42 -18.19
N ILE A 249 3.99 -17.31 -18.12
CA ILE A 249 3.77 -18.74 -17.80
C ILE A 249 3.31 -18.98 -16.35
N TYR A 250 3.44 -17.98 -15.48
CA TYR A 250 3.05 -18.05 -14.08
C TYR A 250 1.73 -17.34 -13.79
N ILE A 251 1.22 -16.52 -14.73
CA ILE A 251 0.00 -15.73 -14.53
C ILE A 251 -1.21 -16.62 -14.65
N GLU A 252 -1.94 -16.80 -13.55
CA GLU A 252 -3.21 -17.51 -13.50
C GLU A 252 -4.39 -16.55 -13.57
N GLU A 253 -4.26 -15.39 -12.89
CA GLU A 253 -5.28 -14.34 -12.82
C GLU A 253 -4.65 -12.97 -13.00
N LEU A 254 -5.26 -12.12 -13.85
CA LEU A 254 -4.92 -10.71 -14.02
C LEU A 254 -6.16 -9.87 -13.79
N HIS A 255 -6.09 -8.96 -12.82
CA HIS A 255 -7.19 -8.08 -12.42
C HIS A 255 -6.82 -6.62 -12.65
N VAL A 256 -7.67 -5.88 -13.35
CA VAL A 256 -7.54 -4.43 -13.53
C VAL A 256 -8.42 -3.72 -12.51
N PHE A 257 -7.80 -2.93 -11.65
CA PHE A 257 -8.48 -2.13 -10.62
C PHE A 257 -8.72 -0.71 -11.12
N GLY A 258 -9.99 -0.33 -11.16
CA GLY A 258 -10.46 0.95 -11.66
C GLY A 258 -11.37 0.81 -12.87
N GLY A 259 -12.28 1.76 -13.03
CA GLY A 259 -13.16 1.83 -14.19
C GLY A 259 -12.49 2.52 -15.38
N GLU A 260 -13.22 2.64 -16.52
CA GLU A 260 -12.73 3.24 -17.76
C GLU A 260 -12.20 4.68 -17.63
N ALA A 261 -12.61 5.42 -16.58
CA ALA A 261 -12.08 6.74 -16.28
C ALA A 261 -10.67 6.71 -15.67
N ALA A 262 -10.29 5.59 -15.03
CA ALA A 262 -8.98 5.38 -14.43
C ALA A 262 -8.03 4.66 -15.39
N ILE A 263 -8.55 3.69 -16.14
CA ILE A 263 -7.80 2.88 -17.11
C ILE A 263 -8.66 2.72 -18.38
N ALA A 264 -8.21 3.34 -19.47
CA ALA A 264 -8.94 3.36 -20.73
C ALA A 264 -8.98 1.98 -21.42
N GLN A 265 -9.99 1.76 -22.27
CA GLN A 265 -10.17 0.53 -23.03
C GLN A 265 -8.91 0.10 -23.80
N LEU A 266 -8.12 1.05 -24.31
CA LEU A 266 -6.87 0.77 -25.01
C LEU A 266 -5.88 -0.04 -24.15
N VAL A 267 -5.83 0.20 -22.84
CA VAL A 267 -4.95 -0.57 -21.93
C VAL A 267 -5.44 -2.02 -21.81
N TYR A 268 -6.76 -2.24 -21.73
CA TYR A 268 -7.33 -3.59 -21.73
C TYR A 268 -7.00 -4.32 -23.05
N ASP A 269 -7.16 -3.64 -24.19
CA ASP A 269 -6.82 -4.23 -25.51
C ASP A 269 -5.33 -4.59 -25.62
N GLN A 270 -4.45 -3.78 -25.01
CA GLN A 270 -3.01 -4.05 -24.93
C GLN A 270 -2.68 -5.22 -23.99
N LEU A 271 -3.34 -5.31 -22.84
CA LEU A 271 -3.20 -6.44 -21.91
C LEU A 271 -3.66 -7.75 -22.58
N ASP A 272 -4.80 -7.73 -23.23
CA ASP A 272 -5.30 -8.89 -23.98
C ASP A 272 -4.31 -9.34 -25.08
N ALA A 273 -3.65 -8.41 -25.75
CA ALA A 273 -2.65 -8.72 -26.76
C ALA A 273 -1.36 -9.33 -26.18
N VAL A 274 -0.98 -8.96 -24.96
CA VAL A 274 0.19 -9.50 -24.26
C VAL A 274 -0.09 -10.90 -23.71
N LEU A 275 -1.33 -11.19 -23.31
CA LEU A 275 -1.74 -12.46 -22.69
C LEU A 275 -2.03 -13.57 -23.71
N GLN A 276 -2.03 -13.28 -25.03
CA GLN A 276 -2.25 -14.24 -26.12
C GLN A 276 -0.95 -14.89 -26.59
#